data_654f1152e9c96a79293a87d91b0d4026
#
_entry.id   654f1152e9c96a79293a87d91b0d4026
#
_cell.length_a   1.000
_cell.length_b   1.000
_cell.length_c   1.000
_cell.angle_alpha   90.00
_cell.angle_beta   90.00
_cell.angle_gamma   90.00
#
_symmetry.space_group_name_H-M   'P 1'
#
loop_
_entity.id
_entity.type
_entity.pdbx_description
1 polymer ?
#
loop_
_entity_poly.entity_id
_entity_poly.type
_entity_poly.pdbx_seq_one_letter_code
_entity_poly.pdbx_strand_id
1 'polypeptide(L)'
;MAVTSRLRHVIESQQFPRSLLEELFARSDEIKREPHHFIGRLAGQVMAALFYEPSTRTRLSFEAAMLRLGGSTMGTDNAREFSSAAKGETLEDTIRIVSGYADVIVLRHNEEGAAKRAASVSDVPIINAGDGTGQHPTQALLDLYTIRAELGRIDGVRVAMVGDLANGRTVRSLAYLLSKFKDIKLWFVAPPQVAMRDDLKAHLDEHNVPWVETEDLESVLPEVDVVYQTRIQKERFTDHEAYRAVKGIYRIDKKALAQMRKYAILMHPLPRVDEISPEVDADPRAAYFRQARNGLHIRMALLDRLLS
;
A
#
# COMPACT_ATOMS: atom_id res chain seq x y z
N MET A 1 26.81 -11.44 13.90
CA MET A 1 26.44 -10.90 12.57
C MET A 1 25.06 -11.44 12.25
N ALA A 2 24.02 -10.60 12.27
CA ALA A 2 22.68 -11.02 11.86
C ALA A 2 22.72 -11.30 10.36
N VAL A 3 22.43 -12.54 9.98
CA VAL A 3 22.20 -12.93 8.59
C VAL A 3 20.99 -12.12 8.12
N THR A 4 21.20 -11.03 7.40
CA THR A 4 20.13 -10.34 6.68
C THR A 4 19.64 -11.33 5.62
N SER A 5 18.54 -12.02 5.91
CA SER A 5 17.91 -12.88 4.92
C SER A 5 17.61 -12.04 3.69
N ARG A 6 18.21 -12.42 2.56
CA ARG A 6 18.02 -11.71 1.28
C ARG A 6 16.52 -11.76 0.96
N LEU A 7 15.87 -10.60 0.93
CA LEU A 7 14.47 -10.50 0.51
C LEU A 7 14.37 -10.98 -0.94
N ARG A 8 13.75 -12.16 -1.14
CA ARG A 8 13.60 -12.76 -2.47
C ARG A 8 12.31 -12.31 -3.14
N HIS A 9 11.23 -12.28 -2.38
CA HIS A 9 9.89 -11.89 -2.85
C HIS A 9 9.29 -10.86 -1.90
N VAL A 10 8.37 -10.03 -2.40
CA VAL A 10 7.64 -9.03 -1.63
C VAL A 10 6.15 -9.41 -1.63
N ILE A 11 5.72 -10.19 -0.66
CA ILE A 11 4.39 -10.78 -0.63
C ILE A 11 3.49 -10.11 0.40
N GLU A 12 4.02 -9.83 1.59
CA GLU A 12 3.27 -9.30 2.72
C GLU A 12 4.09 -8.31 3.55
N SER A 13 3.41 -7.46 4.30
CA SER A 13 4.04 -6.41 5.13
C SER A 13 4.87 -6.99 6.29
N GLN A 14 4.52 -8.16 6.81
CA GLN A 14 5.21 -8.81 7.91
C GLN A 14 6.67 -9.15 7.58
N GLN A 15 7.01 -9.31 6.29
CA GLN A 15 8.37 -9.63 5.82
C GLN A 15 9.40 -8.52 6.06
N PHE A 16 8.95 -7.29 6.34
CA PHE A 16 9.84 -6.14 6.48
C PHE A 16 10.20 -5.89 7.95
N PRO A 17 11.40 -6.28 8.40
CA PRO A 17 11.88 -5.82 9.70
C PRO A 17 12.16 -4.32 9.65
N ARG A 18 12.15 -3.67 10.81
CA ARG A 18 12.38 -2.21 10.93
C ARG A 18 13.67 -1.76 10.23
N SER A 19 14.76 -2.51 10.36
CA SER A 19 16.04 -2.19 9.71
C SER A 19 15.93 -2.12 8.18
N LEU A 20 15.17 -3.05 7.55
CA LEU A 20 14.94 -3.02 6.11
C LEU A 20 14.04 -1.85 5.68
N LEU A 21 13.05 -1.50 6.50
CA LEU A 21 12.23 -0.30 6.25
C LEU A 21 13.08 0.96 6.26
N GLU A 22 13.96 1.11 7.26
CA GLU A 22 14.86 2.25 7.37
C GLU A 22 15.87 2.31 6.21
N GLU A 23 16.40 1.16 5.75
CA GLU A 23 17.25 1.04 4.55
C GLU A 23 16.49 1.53 3.29
N LEU A 24 15.28 1.02 3.04
CA LEU A 24 14.47 1.39 1.89
C LEU A 24 14.10 2.88 1.91
N PHE A 25 13.83 3.43 3.09
CA PHE A 25 13.52 4.86 3.23
C PHE A 25 14.74 5.74 2.98
N ALA A 26 15.90 5.37 3.49
CA ALA A 26 17.14 6.08 3.21
C ALA A 26 17.46 6.05 1.71
N ARG A 27 17.31 4.88 1.07
CA ARG A 27 17.49 4.75 -0.38
C ARG A 27 16.49 5.59 -1.17
N SER A 28 15.23 5.67 -0.72
CA SER A 28 14.20 6.51 -1.35
C SER A 28 14.54 8.00 -1.25
N ASP A 29 15.09 8.45 -0.11
CA ASP A 29 15.56 9.83 0.07
C ASP A 29 16.72 10.15 -0.85
N GLU A 30 17.67 9.22 -1.02
CA GLU A 30 18.80 9.33 -1.91
C GLU A 30 18.35 9.45 -3.38
N ILE A 31 17.46 8.58 -3.83
CA ILE A 31 16.87 8.61 -5.16
C ILE A 31 16.15 9.95 -5.41
N LYS A 32 15.40 10.44 -4.40
CA LYS A 32 14.68 11.72 -4.50
C LYS A 32 15.62 12.92 -4.62
N ARG A 33 16.76 12.89 -3.91
CA ARG A 33 17.76 13.97 -3.89
C ARG A 33 18.61 13.97 -5.16
N GLU A 34 19.03 12.79 -5.62
CA GLU A 34 20.03 12.62 -6.68
C GLU A 34 19.60 11.57 -7.72
N PRO A 35 18.45 11.78 -8.41
CA PRO A 35 17.83 10.76 -9.27
C PRO A 35 18.75 10.30 -10.43
N HIS A 36 19.66 11.17 -10.90
CA HIS A 36 20.58 10.84 -12.00
C HIS A 36 21.63 9.78 -11.62
N HIS A 37 21.97 9.62 -10.35
CA HIS A 37 22.89 8.55 -9.92
C HIS A 37 22.30 7.15 -10.04
N PHE A 38 20.99 7.05 -10.29
CA PHE A 38 20.26 5.79 -10.40
C PHE A 38 19.90 5.43 -11.85
N ILE A 39 20.18 6.33 -12.80
CA ILE A 39 19.97 6.04 -14.22
C ILE A 39 20.91 4.92 -14.66
N GLY A 40 20.37 3.85 -15.26
CA GLY A 40 21.14 2.70 -15.73
C GLY A 40 21.45 1.63 -14.68
N ARG A 41 21.04 1.82 -13.40
CA ARG A 41 21.26 0.81 -12.34
C ARG A 41 20.71 -0.57 -12.69
N LEU A 42 19.60 -0.64 -13.41
CA LEU A 42 18.94 -1.86 -13.84
C LEU A 42 18.98 -2.03 -15.37
N ALA A 43 20.02 -1.48 -16.03
CA ALA A 43 20.19 -1.62 -17.46
C ALA A 43 20.25 -3.11 -17.87
N GLY A 44 19.49 -3.47 -18.88
CA GLY A 44 19.38 -4.84 -19.38
C GLY A 44 18.37 -5.73 -18.63
N GLN A 45 17.83 -5.28 -17.51
CA GLN A 45 16.82 -6.02 -16.75
C GLN A 45 15.39 -5.70 -17.23
N VAL A 46 14.51 -6.68 -17.13
CA VAL A 46 13.12 -6.63 -17.60
C VAL A 46 12.17 -6.88 -16.44
N MET A 47 11.20 -5.99 -16.25
CA MET A 47 10.12 -6.18 -15.31
C MET A 47 8.84 -6.58 -16.04
N ALA A 48 8.22 -7.71 -15.65
CA ALA A 48 6.88 -8.07 -16.07
C ALA A 48 5.82 -7.50 -15.14
N ALA A 49 4.83 -6.78 -15.68
CA ALA A 49 3.69 -6.23 -14.96
C ALA A 49 2.42 -7.01 -15.33
N LEU A 50 2.00 -7.93 -14.44
CA LEU A 50 0.83 -8.79 -14.63
C LEU A 50 -0.32 -8.30 -13.76
N PHE A 51 -1.31 -7.65 -14.38
CA PHE A 51 -2.44 -7.06 -13.67
C PHE A 51 -3.75 -7.75 -14.08
N TYR A 52 -4.29 -8.58 -13.18
CA TYR A 52 -5.60 -9.25 -13.31
C TYR A 52 -6.75 -8.39 -12.80
N GLU A 53 -6.45 -7.32 -12.07
CA GLU A 53 -7.37 -6.24 -11.70
C GLU A 53 -6.85 -4.90 -12.22
N PRO A 54 -7.70 -4.01 -12.75
CA PRO A 54 -7.29 -2.67 -13.19
C PRO A 54 -6.62 -1.87 -12.08
N SER A 55 -5.49 -1.25 -12.36
CA SER A 55 -4.78 -0.38 -11.43
C SER A 55 -3.83 0.59 -12.13
N THR A 56 -4.33 1.72 -12.58
CA THR A 56 -3.56 2.74 -13.30
C THR A 56 -2.35 3.22 -12.48
N ARG A 57 -2.58 3.67 -11.24
CA ARG A 57 -1.51 4.25 -10.40
C ARG A 57 -0.41 3.26 -10.06
N THR A 58 -0.76 2.07 -9.59
CA THR A 58 0.23 1.06 -9.18
C THR A 58 1.05 0.61 -10.37
N ARG A 59 0.40 0.30 -11.48
CA ARG A 59 1.08 -0.14 -12.71
C ARG A 59 2.03 0.94 -13.22
N LEU A 60 1.51 2.13 -13.56
CA LEU A 60 2.32 3.20 -14.15
C LEU A 60 3.48 3.62 -13.23
N SER A 61 3.30 3.57 -11.91
CA SER A 61 4.39 3.92 -10.99
C SER A 61 5.49 2.85 -10.91
N PHE A 62 5.17 1.55 -11.06
CA PHE A 62 6.17 0.51 -11.18
C PHE A 62 6.90 0.58 -12.54
N GLU A 63 6.16 0.78 -13.63
CA GLU A 63 6.74 0.97 -14.96
C GLU A 63 7.67 2.19 -14.99
N ALA A 64 7.20 3.33 -14.45
CA ALA A 64 8.04 4.52 -14.34
C ALA A 64 9.27 4.30 -13.45
N ALA A 65 9.15 3.53 -12.35
CA ALA A 65 10.26 3.20 -11.48
C ALA A 65 11.33 2.38 -12.22
N MET A 66 10.91 1.33 -12.93
CA MET A 66 11.81 0.47 -13.69
C MET A 66 12.51 1.24 -14.81
N LEU A 67 11.76 2.03 -15.59
CA LEU A 67 12.31 2.84 -16.68
C LEU A 67 13.31 3.89 -16.18
N ARG A 68 13.03 4.54 -15.03
CA ARG A 68 13.96 5.52 -14.43
C ARG A 68 15.25 4.89 -13.91
N LEU A 69 15.23 3.62 -13.56
CA LEU A 69 16.41 2.84 -13.21
C LEU A 69 17.16 2.28 -14.44
N GLY A 70 16.66 2.53 -15.65
CA GLY A 70 17.28 2.10 -16.91
C GLY A 70 16.89 0.70 -17.36
N GLY A 71 15.98 0.03 -16.68
CA GLY A 71 15.43 -1.26 -17.10
C GLY A 71 14.30 -1.10 -18.11
N SER A 72 13.75 -2.23 -18.54
CA SER A 72 12.63 -2.31 -19.47
C SER A 72 11.39 -2.89 -18.80
N THR A 73 10.23 -2.63 -19.39
CA THR A 73 8.96 -3.16 -18.88
C THR A 73 8.20 -3.90 -19.98
N MET A 74 7.56 -4.99 -19.62
CA MET A 74 6.55 -5.67 -20.42
C MET A 74 5.36 -5.99 -19.54
N GLY A 75 4.17 -6.18 -20.10
CA GLY A 75 3.03 -6.54 -19.27
C GLY A 75 1.71 -6.52 -20.00
N THR A 76 0.67 -6.86 -19.26
CA THR A 76 -0.69 -6.84 -19.75
C THR A 76 -1.62 -6.16 -18.75
N ASP A 77 -2.53 -5.35 -19.28
CA ASP A 77 -3.69 -4.85 -18.56
C ASP A 77 -4.82 -5.86 -18.64
N ASN A 78 -5.52 -6.06 -17.54
CA ASN A 78 -6.64 -6.98 -17.50
C ASN A 78 -6.27 -8.39 -18.03
N ALA A 79 -5.20 -8.94 -17.47
CA ALA A 79 -4.72 -10.28 -17.82
C ALA A 79 -5.81 -11.35 -17.78
N ARG A 80 -6.84 -11.16 -16.93
CA ARG A 80 -7.99 -12.05 -16.85
C ARG A 80 -8.76 -12.18 -18.16
N GLU A 81 -8.90 -11.10 -18.92
CA GLU A 81 -9.70 -11.07 -20.16
C GLU A 81 -8.86 -11.17 -21.43
N PHE A 82 -7.63 -10.65 -21.40
CA PHE A 82 -6.81 -10.45 -22.59
C PHE A 82 -5.51 -11.27 -22.61
N SER A 83 -5.40 -12.29 -21.74
CA SER A 83 -4.25 -13.19 -21.73
C SER A 83 -4.66 -14.67 -21.89
N SER A 84 -3.70 -15.58 -21.82
CA SER A 84 -3.94 -17.03 -21.79
C SER A 84 -4.84 -17.46 -20.61
N ALA A 85 -4.93 -16.68 -19.53
CA ALA A 85 -5.86 -16.92 -18.44
C ALA A 85 -7.32 -16.98 -18.90
N ALA A 86 -7.70 -16.19 -19.91
CA ALA A 86 -9.03 -16.25 -20.53
C ALA A 86 -9.33 -17.60 -21.22
N LYS A 87 -8.28 -18.38 -21.54
CA LYS A 87 -8.35 -19.73 -22.11
C LYS A 87 -8.24 -20.83 -21.06
N GLY A 88 -8.15 -20.48 -19.77
CA GLY A 88 -8.05 -21.42 -18.65
C GLY A 88 -6.62 -21.75 -18.20
N GLU A 89 -5.60 -21.01 -18.63
CA GLU A 89 -4.23 -21.16 -18.10
C GLU A 89 -4.20 -20.79 -16.62
N THR A 90 -3.52 -21.62 -15.82
CA THR A 90 -3.38 -21.36 -14.39
C THR A 90 -2.43 -20.20 -14.10
N LEU A 91 -2.59 -19.54 -12.95
CA LEU A 91 -1.65 -18.51 -12.51
C LEU A 91 -0.22 -19.07 -12.42
N GLU A 92 -0.08 -20.27 -11.90
CA GLU A 92 1.19 -20.95 -11.68
C GLU A 92 1.92 -21.21 -13.01
N ASP A 93 1.21 -21.61 -14.08
CA ASP A 93 1.79 -21.84 -15.39
C ASP A 93 2.20 -20.52 -16.04
N THR A 94 1.33 -19.49 -15.98
CA THR A 94 1.68 -18.14 -16.42
C THR A 94 2.98 -17.65 -15.75
N ILE A 95 3.10 -17.82 -14.43
CA ILE A 95 4.28 -17.37 -13.68
C ILE A 95 5.53 -18.13 -14.10
N ARG A 96 5.50 -19.46 -14.28
CA ARG A 96 6.64 -20.24 -14.75
C ARG A 96 7.13 -19.76 -16.13
N ILE A 97 6.20 -19.50 -17.04
CA ILE A 97 6.53 -19.01 -18.39
C ILE A 97 7.14 -17.61 -18.32
N VAL A 98 6.49 -16.69 -17.61
CA VAL A 98 6.93 -15.29 -17.55
C VAL A 98 8.24 -15.14 -16.76
N SER A 99 8.53 -16.04 -15.81
CA SER A 99 9.83 -16.09 -15.12
C SER A 99 11.01 -16.33 -16.09
N GLY A 100 10.76 -16.94 -17.24
CA GLY A 100 11.77 -17.11 -18.29
C GLY A 100 12.00 -15.87 -19.16
N TYR A 101 11.16 -14.83 -19.01
CA TYR A 101 11.20 -13.62 -19.84
C TYR A 101 11.57 -12.36 -19.06
N ALA A 102 11.48 -12.39 -17.73
CA ALA A 102 11.66 -11.23 -16.87
C ALA A 102 12.59 -11.53 -15.69
N ASP A 103 13.19 -10.47 -15.14
CA ASP A 103 14.03 -10.52 -13.94
C ASP A 103 13.23 -10.25 -12.66
N VAL A 104 12.02 -9.70 -12.78
CA VAL A 104 11.07 -9.46 -11.68
C VAL A 104 9.63 -9.44 -12.22
N ILE A 105 8.70 -9.95 -11.44
CA ILE A 105 7.27 -9.93 -11.78
C ILE A 105 6.51 -9.11 -10.73
N VAL A 106 5.82 -8.07 -11.17
CA VAL A 106 4.87 -7.29 -10.38
C VAL A 106 3.47 -7.85 -10.64
N LEU A 107 2.89 -8.49 -9.63
CA LEU A 107 1.62 -9.18 -9.74
C LEU A 107 0.51 -8.45 -8.97
N ARG A 108 -0.59 -8.14 -9.64
CA ARG A 108 -1.85 -7.74 -9.03
C ARG A 108 -2.95 -8.73 -9.40
N HIS A 109 -3.60 -9.32 -8.40
CA HIS A 109 -4.61 -10.35 -8.59
C HIS A 109 -5.87 -10.08 -7.77
N ASN A 110 -7.00 -10.63 -8.21
CA ASN A 110 -8.29 -10.53 -7.53
C ASN A 110 -8.47 -11.54 -6.38
N GLU A 111 -7.67 -12.59 -6.32
CA GLU A 111 -7.71 -13.62 -5.29
C GLU A 111 -6.69 -13.34 -4.18
N GLU A 112 -7.13 -13.48 -2.94
CA GLU A 112 -6.26 -13.44 -1.77
C GLU A 112 -5.30 -14.63 -1.79
N GLY A 113 -4.00 -14.39 -1.49
CA GLY A 113 -2.95 -15.41 -1.50
C GLY A 113 -2.35 -15.71 -2.88
N ALA A 114 -2.86 -15.11 -3.97
CA ALA A 114 -2.33 -15.33 -5.32
C ALA A 114 -0.83 -14.98 -5.43
N ALA A 115 -0.38 -13.91 -4.78
CA ALA A 115 1.03 -13.52 -4.79
C ALA A 115 1.92 -14.58 -4.10
N LYS A 116 1.43 -15.23 -3.04
CA LYS A 116 2.14 -16.32 -2.36
C LYS A 116 2.24 -17.57 -3.24
N ARG A 117 1.15 -17.94 -3.94
CA ARG A 117 1.17 -19.04 -4.92
C ARG A 117 2.15 -18.74 -6.05
N ALA A 118 2.10 -17.52 -6.61
CA ALA A 118 3.04 -17.10 -7.64
C ALA A 118 4.51 -17.21 -7.17
N ALA A 119 4.81 -16.76 -5.97
CA ALA A 119 6.16 -16.83 -5.39
C ALA A 119 6.66 -18.28 -5.20
N SER A 120 5.76 -19.23 -4.95
CA SER A 120 6.13 -20.64 -4.75
C SER A 120 6.61 -21.36 -6.02
N VAL A 121 6.31 -20.81 -7.20
CA VAL A 121 6.65 -21.41 -8.50
C VAL A 121 7.53 -20.51 -9.37
N SER A 122 7.87 -19.32 -8.90
CA SER A 122 8.65 -18.33 -9.64
C SER A 122 10.16 -18.49 -9.43
N ASP A 123 10.91 -18.44 -10.51
CA ASP A 123 12.38 -18.40 -10.47
C ASP A 123 12.92 -16.98 -10.20
N VAL A 124 12.09 -15.95 -10.40
CA VAL A 124 12.44 -14.54 -10.22
C VAL A 124 11.64 -13.90 -9.07
N PRO A 125 12.05 -12.74 -8.53
CA PRO A 125 11.31 -12.03 -7.50
C PRO A 125 9.85 -11.74 -7.92
N ILE A 126 8.91 -12.02 -7.02
CA ILE A 126 7.50 -11.61 -7.13
C ILE A 126 7.26 -10.42 -6.21
N ILE A 127 6.62 -9.37 -6.73
CA ILE A 127 6.16 -8.20 -5.96
C ILE A 127 4.63 -8.18 -5.98
N ASN A 128 4.03 -8.32 -4.80
CA ASN A 128 2.59 -8.19 -4.60
C ASN A 128 2.15 -6.73 -4.76
N ALA A 129 1.45 -6.44 -5.84
CA ALA A 129 0.83 -5.14 -6.13
C ALA A 129 -0.66 -5.08 -5.71
N GLY A 130 -1.07 -5.99 -4.83
CA GLY A 130 -2.40 -6.15 -4.27
C GLY A 130 -3.07 -7.45 -4.70
N ASP A 131 -3.45 -8.29 -3.74
CA ASP A 131 -4.13 -9.55 -3.95
C ASP A 131 -5.47 -9.61 -3.19
N GLY A 132 -6.57 -9.45 -3.89
CA GLY A 132 -7.91 -9.51 -3.33
C GLY A 132 -8.12 -8.62 -2.11
N THR A 133 -8.59 -9.22 -1.00
CA THR A 133 -8.71 -8.59 0.33
C THR A 133 -7.47 -8.81 1.21
N GLY A 134 -6.43 -9.50 0.70
CA GLY A 134 -5.21 -9.85 1.42
C GLY A 134 -4.34 -8.65 1.76
N GLN A 135 -3.27 -8.42 1.01
CA GLN A 135 -2.33 -7.36 1.32
C GLN A 135 -1.91 -6.52 0.09
N HIS A 136 -1.35 -5.36 0.37
CA HIS A 136 -0.70 -4.49 -0.62
C HIS A 136 0.59 -3.91 0.00
N PRO A 137 1.65 -4.72 0.17
CA PRO A 137 2.84 -4.32 0.92
C PRO A 137 3.50 -3.07 0.35
N THR A 138 3.54 -2.90 -0.97
CA THR A 138 4.17 -1.73 -1.58
C THR A 138 3.36 -0.43 -1.40
N GLN A 139 2.04 -0.54 -1.15
CA GLN A 139 1.25 0.60 -0.70
C GLN A 139 1.59 0.96 0.75
N ALA A 140 1.65 -0.04 1.63
CA ALA A 140 2.03 0.19 3.02
C ALA A 140 3.43 0.81 3.18
N LEU A 141 4.39 0.39 2.35
CA LEU A 141 5.74 0.98 2.33
C LEU A 141 5.71 2.46 1.98
N LEU A 142 4.99 2.86 0.91
CA LEU A 142 4.90 4.27 0.54
C LEU A 142 4.09 5.10 1.54
N ASP A 143 3.09 4.49 2.18
CA ASP A 143 2.29 5.13 3.22
C ASP A 143 3.15 5.43 4.45
N LEU A 144 3.89 4.44 4.93
CA LEU A 144 4.78 4.59 6.07
C LEU A 144 5.93 5.56 5.78
N TYR A 145 6.51 5.52 4.57
CA TYR A 145 7.49 6.51 4.11
C TYR A 145 6.90 7.92 4.10
N THR A 146 5.64 8.07 3.68
CA THR A 146 4.97 9.37 3.67
C THR A 146 4.77 9.90 5.08
N ILE A 147 4.35 9.06 6.03
CA ILE A 147 4.25 9.44 7.45
C ILE A 147 5.59 9.98 7.94
N ARG A 148 6.70 9.26 7.68
CA ARG A 148 8.04 9.70 8.06
C ARG A 148 8.44 11.02 7.39
N ALA A 149 8.17 11.15 6.10
CA ALA A 149 8.57 12.33 5.32
C ALA A 149 7.81 13.60 5.72
N GLU A 150 6.52 13.48 6.07
CA GLU A 150 5.67 14.60 6.44
C GLU A 150 5.82 14.98 7.93
N LEU A 151 5.98 14.00 8.83
CA LEU A 151 6.05 14.21 10.27
C LEU A 151 7.47 14.18 10.86
N GLY A 152 8.48 13.79 10.07
CA GLY A 152 9.88 13.64 10.53
C GLY A 152 10.12 12.44 11.43
N ARG A 153 9.10 11.65 11.75
CA ARG A 153 9.16 10.50 12.66
C ARG A 153 8.10 9.45 12.31
N ILE A 154 8.28 8.23 12.84
CA ILE A 154 7.25 7.19 12.86
C ILE A 154 6.96 6.80 14.31
N ASP A 155 7.99 6.60 15.15
CA ASP A 155 7.79 6.31 16.57
C ASP A 155 6.89 7.36 17.24
N GLY A 156 5.96 6.92 18.07
CA GLY A 156 5.01 7.76 18.81
C GLY A 156 3.91 8.38 17.95
N VAL A 157 3.72 7.93 16.69
CA VAL A 157 2.66 8.46 15.82
C VAL A 157 1.30 7.87 16.18
N ARG A 158 0.29 8.73 16.19
CA ARG A 158 -1.11 8.39 16.40
C ARG A 158 -1.84 8.39 15.07
N VAL A 159 -2.42 7.26 14.69
CA VAL A 159 -3.02 7.07 13.36
C VAL A 159 -4.48 6.68 13.47
N ALA A 160 -5.36 7.45 12.85
CA ALA A 160 -6.74 7.04 12.60
C ALA A 160 -6.85 6.38 11.22
N MET A 161 -7.34 5.17 11.18
CA MET A 161 -7.72 4.44 9.97
C MET A 161 -9.24 4.51 9.84
N VAL A 162 -9.73 5.13 8.75
CA VAL A 162 -11.13 5.54 8.62
C VAL A 162 -11.76 4.95 7.38
N GLY A 163 -12.95 4.36 7.51
CA GLY A 163 -13.77 3.91 6.39
C GLY A 163 -13.97 2.39 6.35
N ASP A 164 -13.76 1.74 5.20
CA ASP A 164 -13.90 0.28 5.07
C ASP A 164 -12.61 -0.42 5.56
N LEU A 165 -12.62 -0.85 6.80
CA LEU A 165 -11.47 -1.49 7.44
C LEU A 165 -11.48 -3.01 7.28
N ALA A 166 -12.66 -3.62 7.12
CA ALA A 166 -12.80 -5.06 6.93
C ALA A 166 -12.20 -5.55 5.60
N ASN A 167 -12.43 -4.77 4.52
CA ASN A 167 -11.98 -5.12 3.16
C ASN A 167 -10.77 -4.29 2.71
N GLY A 168 -10.32 -3.36 3.55
CA GLY A 168 -9.26 -2.41 3.28
C GLY A 168 -7.87 -3.03 3.37
N ARG A 169 -7.38 -3.74 2.32
CA ARG A 169 -6.02 -4.33 2.33
C ARG A 169 -4.91 -3.31 2.61
N THR A 170 -5.10 -2.03 2.30
CA THR A 170 -4.10 -0.98 2.52
C THR A 170 -3.95 -0.63 4.00
N VAL A 171 -5.06 -0.45 4.72
CA VAL A 171 -5.05 -0.19 6.17
C VAL A 171 -4.46 -1.36 6.93
N ARG A 172 -4.83 -2.58 6.52
CA ARG A 172 -4.30 -3.82 7.09
C ARG A 172 -2.78 -3.90 6.92
N SER A 173 -2.30 -3.70 5.71
CA SER A 173 -0.87 -3.76 5.41
C SER A 173 -0.07 -2.66 6.12
N LEU A 174 -0.63 -1.45 6.25
CA LEU A 174 -0.01 -0.35 6.98
C LEU A 174 0.05 -0.64 8.49
N ALA A 175 -1.01 -1.20 9.08
CA ALA A 175 -1.02 -1.56 10.49
C ALA A 175 0.07 -2.57 10.85
N TYR A 176 0.31 -3.59 10.00
CA TYR A 176 1.42 -4.52 10.16
C TYR A 176 2.80 -3.83 10.13
N LEU A 177 2.99 -2.79 9.32
CA LEU A 177 4.26 -2.05 9.31
C LEU A 177 4.38 -1.15 10.54
N LEU A 178 3.30 -0.48 10.94
CA LEU A 178 3.29 0.39 12.12
C LEU A 178 3.59 -0.39 13.41
N SER A 179 3.15 -1.66 13.52
CA SER A 179 3.43 -2.50 14.70
C SER A 179 4.92 -2.77 14.96
N LYS A 180 5.81 -2.43 14.01
CA LYS A 180 7.26 -2.57 14.14
C LYS A 180 7.94 -1.35 14.76
N PHE A 181 7.16 -0.29 15.05
CA PHE A 181 7.64 0.96 15.63
C PHE A 181 7.12 1.14 17.05
N LYS A 182 7.81 1.97 17.84
CA LYS A 182 7.52 2.17 19.25
C LYS A 182 6.42 3.19 19.45
N ASP A 183 5.67 3.04 20.53
CA ASP A 183 4.69 4.02 21.02
C ASP A 183 3.63 4.42 19.98
N ILE A 184 3.32 3.52 19.04
CA ILE A 184 2.24 3.68 18.07
C ILE A 184 0.90 3.51 18.78
N LYS A 185 -0.09 4.35 18.42
CA LYS A 185 -1.48 4.14 18.81
C LYS A 185 -2.39 4.24 17.59
N LEU A 186 -3.32 3.29 17.46
CA LEU A 186 -4.23 3.21 16.33
C LEU A 186 -5.67 3.48 16.75
N TRP A 187 -6.42 4.18 15.91
CA TRP A 187 -7.87 4.29 15.99
C TRP A 187 -8.47 3.67 14.73
N PHE A 188 -9.39 2.75 14.92
CA PHE A 188 -10.19 2.14 13.86
C PHE A 188 -11.56 2.81 13.85
N VAL A 189 -11.76 3.71 12.90
CA VAL A 189 -13.00 4.49 12.77
C VAL A 189 -13.81 3.92 11.63
N ALA A 190 -14.78 3.09 11.97
CA ALA A 190 -15.61 2.37 11.01
C ALA A 190 -16.97 2.03 11.60
N PRO A 191 -18.03 1.96 10.79
CA PRO A 191 -19.28 1.36 11.24
C PRO A 191 -19.09 -0.16 11.43
N PRO A 192 -19.90 -0.82 12.28
CA PRO A 192 -19.71 -2.22 12.66
C PRO A 192 -19.64 -3.19 11.46
N GLN A 193 -20.37 -2.88 10.36
CA GLN A 193 -20.43 -3.72 9.17
C GLN A 193 -19.11 -3.84 8.42
N VAL A 194 -18.20 -2.89 8.61
CA VAL A 194 -16.88 -2.83 7.97
C VAL A 194 -15.77 -2.56 8.98
N ALA A 195 -15.97 -2.95 10.23
CA ALA A 195 -14.98 -2.87 11.31
C ALA A 195 -13.72 -3.68 11.01
N MET A 196 -12.62 -3.36 11.69
CA MET A 196 -11.35 -4.07 11.53
C MET A 196 -11.49 -5.54 11.95
N ARG A 197 -10.87 -6.44 11.17
CA ARG A 197 -10.90 -7.89 11.44
C ARG A 197 -10.10 -8.24 12.70
N ASP A 198 -10.56 -9.27 13.40
CA ASP A 198 -10.00 -9.71 14.68
C ASP A 198 -8.57 -10.26 14.56
N ASP A 199 -8.20 -10.83 13.42
CA ASP A 199 -6.83 -11.35 13.19
C ASP A 199 -5.77 -10.23 13.21
N LEU A 200 -6.11 -9.02 12.70
CA LEU A 200 -5.21 -7.88 12.83
C LEU A 200 -5.18 -7.33 14.25
N LYS A 201 -6.32 -7.28 14.95
CA LYS A 201 -6.38 -6.86 16.35
C LYS A 201 -5.52 -7.76 17.24
N ALA A 202 -5.64 -9.09 17.07
CA ALA A 202 -4.81 -10.06 17.76
C ALA A 202 -3.31 -9.84 17.49
N HIS A 203 -2.93 -9.56 16.24
CA HIS A 203 -1.54 -9.23 15.91
C HIS A 203 -1.05 -7.96 16.62
N LEU A 204 -1.88 -6.92 16.72
CA LEU A 204 -1.53 -5.68 17.42
C LEU A 204 -1.39 -5.90 18.92
N ASP A 205 -2.26 -6.72 19.52
CA ASP A 205 -2.18 -7.11 20.93
C ASP A 205 -0.89 -7.88 21.23
N GLU A 206 -0.52 -8.85 20.38
CA GLU A 206 0.74 -9.60 20.47
C GLU A 206 1.98 -8.68 20.41
N HIS A 207 1.89 -7.57 19.68
CA HIS A 207 2.97 -6.59 19.53
C HIS A 207 2.86 -5.41 20.51
N ASN A 208 1.92 -5.45 21.45
CA ASN A 208 1.65 -4.40 22.43
C ASN A 208 1.38 -3.02 21.79
N VAL A 209 0.68 -2.99 20.66
CA VAL A 209 0.24 -1.76 19.98
C VAL A 209 -1.17 -1.42 20.44
N PRO A 210 -1.39 -0.37 21.23
CA PRO A 210 -2.72 0.01 21.66
C PRO A 210 -3.59 0.46 20.49
N TRP A 211 -4.83 0.00 20.48
CA TRP A 211 -5.84 0.38 19.51
C TRP A 211 -7.20 0.66 20.16
N VAL A 212 -8.02 1.44 19.47
CA VAL A 212 -9.38 1.82 19.89
C VAL A 212 -10.30 1.69 18.68
N GLU A 213 -11.47 1.07 18.83
CA GLU A 213 -12.54 1.09 17.83
C GLU A 213 -13.60 2.13 18.20
N THR A 214 -14.08 2.88 17.22
CA THR A 214 -15.14 3.86 17.38
C THR A 214 -15.82 4.15 16.03
N GLU A 215 -17.05 4.63 16.08
CA GLU A 215 -17.77 5.18 14.92
C GLU A 215 -17.66 6.72 14.86
N ASP A 216 -17.17 7.36 15.92
CA ASP A 216 -17.13 8.82 16.04
C ASP A 216 -15.81 9.38 15.53
N LEU A 217 -15.81 9.79 14.24
CA LEU A 217 -14.66 10.43 13.62
C LEU A 217 -14.34 11.80 14.24
N GLU A 218 -15.38 12.59 14.59
CA GLU A 218 -15.16 13.97 15.07
C GLU A 218 -14.37 13.98 16.37
N SER A 219 -14.61 13.03 17.29
CA SER A 219 -13.85 12.89 18.53
C SER A 219 -12.40 12.46 18.33
N VAL A 220 -12.09 11.78 17.23
CA VAL A 220 -10.75 11.25 16.94
C VAL A 220 -9.86 12.29 16.23
N LEU A 221 -10.41 13.15 15.39
CA LEU A 221 -9.64 14.12 14.60
C LEU A 221 -8.65 14.97 15.42
N PRO A 222 -8.97 15.49 16.61
CA PRO A 222 -8.04 16.28 17.45
C PRO A 222 -6.98 15.43 18.16
N GLU A 223 -7.13 14.10 18.17
CA GLU A 223 -6.27 13.19 18.94
C GLU A 223 -5.12 12.59 18.11
N VAL A 224 -5.20 12.66 16.78
CA VAL A 224 -4.30 11.93 15.90
C VAL A 224 -3.34 12.82 15.12
N ASP A 225 -2.21 12.24 14.72
CA ASP A 225 -1.21 12.88 13.86
C ASP A 225 -1.43 12.53 12.38
N VAL A 226 -2.12 11.39 12.12
CA VAL A 226 -2.43 10.92 10.77
C VAL A 226 -3.89 10.50 10.69
N VAL A 227 -4.62 11.03 9.72
CA VAL A 227 -5.92 10.52 9.30
C VAL A 227 -5.71 9.77 7.99
N TYR A 228 -5.83 8.45 8.02
CA TYR A 228 -5.75 7.59 6.84
C TYR A 228 -7.17 7.24 6.40
N GLN A 229 -7.72 8.08 5.53
CA GLN A 229 -9.07 7.92 4.99
C GLN A 229 -9.09 6.88 3.89
N THR A 230 -10.09 6.00 3.90
CA THR A 230 -10.34 5.05 2.81
C THR A 230 -11.76 5.18 2.29
N ARG A 231 -11.95 4.72 1.06
CA ARG A 231 -13.27 4.63 0.45
C ARG A 231 -14.02 3.41 0.98
N ILE A 232 -15.33 3.55 1.25
CA ILE A 232 -16.21 2.40 1.46
C ILE A 232 -16.50 1.79 0.07
N GLN A 233 -16.07 0.55 -0.13
CA GLN A 233 -16.00 -0.10 -1.43
C GLN A 233 -17.33 -0.75 -1.81
N LYS A 234 -18.17 -0.07 -2.62
CA LYS A 234 -19.47 -0.57 -3.08
C LYS A 234 -19.38 -2.00 -3.65
N GLU A 235 -18.34 -2.27 -4.40
CA GLU A 235 -18.08 -3.55 -5.06
C GLU A 235 -17.84 -4.73 -4.12
N ARG A 236 -17.71 -4.48 -2.81
CA ARG A 236 -17.53 -5.50 -1.76
C ARG A 236 -18.83 -5.83 -1.02
N PHE A 237 -19.87 -5.06 -1.24
CA PHE A 237 -21.17 -5.31 -0.61
C PHE A 237 -22.06 -6.15 -1.55
N THR A 238 -22.58 -7.26 -1.05
CA THR A 238 -23.59 -8.07 -1.73
C THR A 238 -24.97 -7.46 -1.57
N ASP A 239 -25.21 -6.73 -0.47
CA ASP A 239 -26.45 -6.03 -0.16
C ASP A 239 -26.30 -4.52 -0.41
N HIS A 240 -27.13 -4.01 -1.32
CA HIS A 240 -27.17 -2.59 -1.67
C HIS A 240 -27.74 -1.70 -0.53
N GLU A 241 -28.60 -2.21 0.34
CA GLU A 241 -29.13 -1.44 1.47
C GLU A 241 -28.06 -1.28 2.56
N ALA A 242 -27.33 -2.35 2.87
CA ALA A 242 -26.18 -2.28 3.77
C ALA A 242 -25.13 -1.26 3.29
N TYR A 243 -24.84 -1.21 1.99
CA TYR A 243 -23.96 -0.18 1.43
C TYR A 243 -24.53 1.23 1.58
N ARG A 244 -25.85 1.43 1.32
CA ARG A 244 -26.49 2.75 1.47
C ARG A 244 -26.44 3.27 2.89
N ALA A 245 -26.56 2.37 3.87
CA ALA A 245 -26.50 2.70 5.29
C ALA A 245 -25.14 3.27 5.73
N VAL A 246 -24.06 2.89 5.06
CA VAL A 246 -22.68 3.30 5.42
C VAL A 246 -22.04 4.27 4.43
N LYS A 247 -22.66 4.51 3.28
CA LYS A 247 -22.14 5.43 2.27
C LYS A 247 -22.13 6.86 2.79
N GLY A 248 -20.96 7.52 2.70
CA GLY A 248 -20.81 8.95 3.03
C GLY A 248 -20.85 9.30 4.51
N ILE A 249 -20.84 8.29 5.42
CA ILE A 249 -20.79 8.52 6.89
C ILE A 249 -19.53 9.30 7.26
N TYR A 250 -18.38 8.97 6.65
CA TYR A 250 -17.13 9.66 6.91
C TYR A 250 -16.73 10.50 5.72
N ARG A 251 -16.87 11.81 5.87
CA ARG A 251 -16.44 12.77 4.86
C ARG A 251 -15.51 13.78 5.48
N ILE A 252 -14.35 13.94 4.87
CA ILE A 252 -13.40 14.99 5.23
C ILE A 252 -13.64 16.21 4.35
N ASP A 253 -14.22 17.23 4.92
CA ASP A 253 -14.42 18.57 4.35
C ASP A 253 -13.61 19.60 5.14
N LYS A 254 -13.80 20.90 4.87
CA LYS A 254 -13.13 21.98 5.61
C LYS A 254 -13.48 21.98 7.10
N LYS A 255 -14.70 21.59 7.48
CA LYS A 255 -15.13 21.54 8.88
C LYS A 255 -14.38 20.41 9.63
N ALA A 256 -14.35 19.21 9.07
CA ALA A 256 -13.59 18.11 9.63
C ALA A 256 -12.07 18.41 9.67
N LEU A 257 -11.55 19.00 8.59
CA LEU A 257 -10.15 19.41 8.52
C LEU A 257 -9.79 20.45 9.62
N ALA A 258 -10.69 21.37 9.94
CA ALA A 258 -10.46 22.36 11.00
C ALA A 258 -10.32 21.74 12.40
N GLN A 259 -10.87 20.54 12.63
CA GLN A 259 -10.75 19.81 13.90
C GLN A 259 -9.43 19.02 14.00
N MET A 260 -8.76 18.76 12.88
CA MET A 260 -7.47 18.09 12.88
C MET A 260 -6.39 18.97 13.50
N ARG A 261 -5.42 18.34 14.14
CA ARG A 261 -4.23 19.04 14.66
C ARG A 261 -3.53 19.82 13.55
N LYS A 262 -2.89 20.93 13.92
CA LYS A 262 -2.17 21.81 12.99
C LYS A 262 -1.11 21.07 12.16
N TYR A 263 -0.48 20.06 12.74
CA TYR A 263 0.59 19.28 12.12
C TYR A 263 0.15 17.88 11.67
N ALA A 264 -1.13 17.56 11.83
CA ALA A 264 -1.65 16.29 11.35
C ALA A 264 -1.67 16.26 9.82
N ILE A 265 -1.60 15.06 9.26
CA ILE A 265 -1.69 14.84 7.82
C ILE A 265 -2.92 13.99 7.46
N LEU A 266 -3.52 14.32 6.32
CA LEU A 266 -4.59 13.56 5.71
C LEU A 266 -4.02 12.74 4.57
N MET A 267 -4.16 11.42 4.66
CA MET A 267 -3.69 10.44 3.68
C MET A 267 -4.86 9.69 3.07
N HIS A 268 -4.67 9.18 1.85
CA HIS A 268 -5.64 8.35 1.14
C HIS A 268 -4.95 7.49 0.08
N PRO A 269 -5.22 6.19 -0.02
CA PRO A 269 -4.58 5.33 -1.04
C PRO A 269 -5.06 5.59 -2.47
N LEU A 270 -6.09 6.44 -2.63
CA LEU A 270 -6.73 6.75 -3.91
C LEU A 270 -7.25 5.49 -4.66
N PRO A 271 -8.30 5.60 -5.51
CA PRO A 271 -9.02 6.81 -5.85
C PRO A 271 -9.97 7.24 -4.72
N ARG A 272 -10.11 8.53 -4.51
CA ARG A 272 -11.22 9.07 -3.73
C ARG A 272 -12.43 9.31 -4.65
N VAL A 273 -13.62 9.30 -4.05
CA VAL A 273 -14.88 9.63 -4.73
C VAL A 273 -15.56 10.80 -4.04
N ASP A 274 -16.21 10.56 -2.90
CA ASP A 274 -16.98 11.55 -2.15
C ASP A 274 -16.51 11.68 -0.67
N GLU A 275 -15.62 10.81 -0.21
CA GLU A 275 -15.13 10.77 1.16
C GLU A 275 -14.13 11.88 1.51
N ILE A 276 -13.52 12.53 0.51
CA ILE A 276 -12.72 13.74 0.70
C ILE A 276 -13.21 14.80 -0.27
N SER A 277 -13.64 15.94 0.27
CA SER A 277 -14.09 17.09 -0.53
C SER A 277 -12.93 17.70 -1.33
N PRO A 278 -13.12 18.06 -2.62
CA PRO A 278 -12.07 18.67 -3.43
C PRO A 278 -11.51 19.97 -2.84
N GLU A 279 -12.29 20.70 -2.06
CA GLU A 279 -11.86 21.94 -1.40
C GLU A 279 -10.74 21.75 -0.36
N VAL A 280 -10.50 20.48 0.08
CA VAL A 280 -9.44 20.09 1.00
C VAL A 280 -8.08 20.04 0.32
N ASP A 281 -8.03 19.90 -1.01
CA ASP A 281 -6.79 19.73 -1.78
C ASP A 281 -5.77 20.86 -1.61
N ALA A 282 -6.24 22.06 -1.34
CA ALA A 282 -5.39 23.25 -1.15
C ALA A 282 -4.77 23.33 0.26
N ASP A 283 -5.22 22.53 1.22
CA ASP A 283 -4.68 22.54 2.58
C ASP A 283 -3.34 21.76 2.62
N PRO A 284 -2.28 22.31 3.22
CA PRO A 284 -0.97 21.65 3.29
C PRO A 284 -1.00 20.31 4.01
N ARG A 285 -1.99 20.06 4.87
CA ARG A 285 -2.19 18.77 5.55
C ARG A 285 -2.71 17.67 4.61
N ALA A 286 -3.27 18.02 3.44
CA ALA A 286 -3.70 17.07 2.42
C ALA A 286 -2.47 16.44 1.75
N ALA A 287 -2.02 15.28 2.26
CA ALA A 287 -0.79 14.64 1.84
C ALA A 287 -0.98 13.59 0.72
N TYR A 288 -2.20 13.20 0.37
CA TYR A 288 -2.48 12.05 -0.49
C TYR A 288 -1.90 12.13 -1.91
N PHE A 289 -1.71 13.30 -2.49
CA PHE A 289 -1.01 13.42 -3.77
C PHE A 289 0.50 13.31 -3.62
N ARG A 290 1.06 13.84 -2.52
CA ARG A 290 2.48 13.65 -2.18
C ARG A 290 2.76 12.19 -1.83
N GLN A 291 1.83 11.54 -1.11
CA GLN A 291 1.83 10.09 -0.83
C GLN A 291 1.91 9.29 -2.13
N ALA A 292 1.06 9.56 -3.11
CA ALA A 292 1.11 8.90 -4.41
C ALA A 292 2.45 9.11 -5.13
N ARG A 293 3.03 10.32 -5.07
CA ARG A 293 4.35 10.63 -5.64
C ARG A 293 5.48 9.88 -4.93
N ASN A 294 5.42 9.77 -3.62
CA ASN A 294 6.39 9.00 -2.82
C ASN A 294 6.43 7.53 -3.24
N GLY A 295 5.33 7.00 -3.77
CA GLY A 295 5.26 5.65 -4.31
C GLY A 295 6.27 5.38 -5.43
N LEU A 296 6.60 6.38 -6.26
CA LEU A 296 7.63 6.22 -7.28
C LEU A 296 9.00 5.91 -6.66
N HIS A 297 9.43 6.72 -5.69
CA HIS A 297 10.75 6.58 -5.08
C HIS A 297 10.89 5.29 -4.26
N ILE A 298 9.84 4.91 -3.51
CA ILE A 298 9.80 3.63 -2.77
C ILE A 298 9.88 2.44 -3.72
N ARG A 299 9.19 2.47 -4.86
CA ARG A 299 9.25 1.40 -5.86
C ARG A 299 10.60 1.33 -6.55
N MET A 300 11.23 2.47 -6.82
CA MET A 300 12.62 2.50 -7.31
C MET A 300 13.58 1.88 -6.29
N ALA A 301 13.50 2.27 -5.02
CA ALA A 301 14.33 1.70 -3.96
C ALA A 301 14.11 0.19 -3.79
N LEU A 302 12.87 -0.27 -3.89
CA LEU A 302 12.52 -1.68 -3.79
C LEU A 302 13.06 -2.50 -4.98
N LEU A 303 12.90 -2.00 -6.20
CA LEU A 303 13.43 -2.65 -7.42
C LEU A 303 14.95 -2.69 -7.39
N ASP A 304 15.62 -1.57 -7.05
CA ASP A 304 17.07 -1.50 -6.87
C ASP A 304 17.55 -2.55 -5.86
N ARG A 305 16.86 -2.69 -4.71
CA ARG A 305 17.20 -3.64 -3.65
C ARG A 305 17.02 -5.12 -4.03
N LEU A 306 16.05 -5.42 -4.88
CA LEU A 306 15.75 -6.78 -5.29
C LEU A 306 16.64 -7.27 -6.42
N LEU A 307 17.07 -6.35 -7.31
CA LEU A 307 17.70 -6.67 -8.59
C LEU A 307 19.19 -6.29 -8.69
N SER A 308 19.73 -5.59 -7.66
CA SER A 308 21.16 -5.21 -7.61
C SER A 308 22.04 -6.18 -6.86
#